data_c157ac4bf66f8e5f02d49b495d6b2aa0
#
_entry.id   c157ac4bf66f8e5f02d49b495d6b2aa0
#
_cell.length_a   1.000
_cell.length_b   1.000
_cell.length_c   1.000
_cell.angle_alpha   90.00
_cell.angle_beta   90.00
_cell.angle_gamma   90.00
#
_symmetry.space_group_name_H-M   'P 1'
#
loop_
_entity.id
_entity.type
_entity.pdbx_description
1 polymer ?
#
loop_
_entity_poly.entity_id
_entity_poly.type
_entity_poly.pdbx_seq_one_letter_code
_entity_poly.pdbx_strand_id
1 'polypeptide(L)'
;MKIIQIILSLFIITASSSSTFAQDDLAEILKAYPSWQTNFNKRTIDLSELMSGGPPKDGIPAIFTPKFETQAEASDWLDDKEPVIALEIDGMAKAYPLSILIWHEIANDKLNGVPVVVSFCPLCYSAIVYDRRVNGIEPHFGVSGLLRHSDMIMYDNATESYWQQFTGDAIVGDMVGATLELIPSQIISFKQFKDAYPSGVVLSKETGYKRKYGMNPYVGYDDIDQKPFLYRNDIDERLPPNEKVIAIMINDVYKAYPYSITVEEHIIMDDVGSVKIAVFHGEGAVSALDDQIIYYSKEVGSTGVFNRVLDDKTLTFKYDDGYFYDNETGSKWNITGNAIEGAYRGKKLGRIKHGDYFAFAWFAFRPETEIYEQ
;
A
#
# COMPACT_ATOMS: atom_id res chain seq x y z
N MET A 1 -75.86 7.12 -21.66
CA MET A 1 -75.37 5.95 -22.47
C MET A 1 -74.13 6.40 -23.26
N LYS A 2 -72.98 5.70 -23.07
CA LYS A 2 -71.64 5.94 -23.60
C LYS A 2 -70.73 6.76 -22.66
N ILE A 3 -70.08 6.24 -21.89
CA ILE A 3 -69.07 5.39 -21.27
C ILE A 3 -67.95 5.02 -22.23
N ILE A 4 -66.69 5.28 -21.67
CA ILE A 4 -65.43 4.65 -21.95
C ILE A 4 -64.61 5.23 -23.09
N GLN A 5 -63.52 5.91 -22.76
CA GLN A 5 -62.15 5.47 -22.91
C GLN A 5 -61.18 6.62 -22.63
N ILE A 6 -60.53 6.62 -21.51
CA ILE A 6 -59.23 7.28 -21.30
C ILE A 6 -58.57 6.54 -20.17
N ILE A 7 -57.72 5.58 -20.45
CA ILE A 7 -56.57 5.12 -19.64
C ILE A 7 -55.63 4.41 -20.60
N LEU A 8 -54.55 5.05 -20.98
CA LEU A 8 -53.26 4.41 -21.29
C LEU A 8 -52.28 5.47 -21.78
N SER A 9 -51.56 6.09 -20.88
CA SER A 9 -50.29 6.77 -21.20
C SER A 9 -49.66 7.27 -19.91
N LEU A 10 -49.09 6.37 -19.12
CA LEU A 10 -48.16 6.76 -18.07
C LEU A 10 -47.33 5.54 -17.66
N PHE A 11 -46.40 5.19 -18.47
CA PHE A 11 -45.30 4.33 -18.06
C PHE A 11 -44.24 4.32 -19.19
N ILE A 12 -43.32 5.24 -19.21
CA ILE A 12 -41.98 5.18 -19.79
C ILE A 12 -41.31 6.53 -19.49
N ILE A 13 -40.77 6.76 -18.32
CA ILE A 13 -39.65 7.69 -18.05
C ILE A 13 -39.11 7.33 -16.68
N THR A 14 -38.23 6.36 -16.57
CA THR A 14 -37.32 6.18 -15.43
C THR A 14 -36.12 5.28 -15.73
N ALA A 15 -35.65 5.22 -16.97
CA ALA A 15 -34.47 4.40 -17.30
C ALA A 15 -33.33 5.16 -18.00
N SER A 16 -33.34 6.49 -18.01
CA SER A 16 -32.37 7.28 -18.79
C SER A 16 -31.41 8.15 -17.99
N SER A 17 -31.49 8.18 -16.65
CA SER A 17 -30.60 9.05 -15.87
C SER A 17 -29.31 8.40 -15.39
N SER A 18 -29.25 7.08 -15.22
CA SER A 18 -28.03 6.41 -14.79
C SER A 18 -27.03 6.13 -15.93
N SER A 19 -27.50 6.07 -17.17
CA SER A 19 -26.64 5.85 -18.32
C SER A 19 -25.94 7.11 -18.86
N THR A 20 -26.50 8.28 -18.59
CA THR A 20 -25.92 9.57 -19.03
C THR A 20 -24.69 9.96 -18.20
N PHE A 21 -24.72 9.80 -16.89
CA PHE A 21 -23.56 10.13 -16.05
C PHE A 21 -22.34 9.24 -16.33
N ALA A 22 -22.54 7.93 -16.47
CA ALA A 22 -21.46 7.02 -16.80
C ALA A 22 -20.88 7.25 -18.21
N GLN A 23 -21.68 7.75 -19.14
CA GLN A 23 -21.25 8.02 -20.52
C GLN A 23 -20.51 9.35 -20.61
N ASP A 24 -20.87 10.36 -19.80
CA ASP A 24 -20.18 11.64 -19.73
C ASP A 24 -18.81 11.48 -19.05
N ASP A 25 -18.70 10.71 -17.96
CA ASP A 25 -17.42 10.40 -17.28
C ASP A 25 -16.49 9.57 -18.17
N LEU A 26 -17.00 8.56 -18.87
CA LEU A 26 -16.23 7.81 -19.87
C LEU A 26 -15.75 8.72 -21.01
N ALA A 27 -16.61 9.62 -21.48
CA ALA A 27 -16.24 10.59 -22.54
C ALA A 27 -15.15 11.56 -22.06
N GLU A 28 -15.18 11.98 -20.79
CA GLU A 28 -14.11 12.79 -20.20
C GLU A 28 -12.79 12.01 -20.08
N ILE A 29 -12.84 10.76 -19.60
CA ILE A 29 -11.65 9.89 -19.52
C ILE A 29 -11.07 9.66 -20.91
N LEU A 30 -11.89 9.28 -21.88
CA LEU A 30 -11.44 9.09 -23.27
C LEU A 30 -10.94 10.38 -23.93
N LYS A 31 -11.52 11.53 -23.59
CA LYS A 31 -11.09 12.84 -24.08
C LYS A 31 -9.77 13.27 -23.47
N ALA A 32 -9.56 12.98 -22.19
CA ALA A 32 -8.31 13.24 -21.49
C ALA A 32 -7.18 12.27 -21.93
N TYR A 33 -7.54 11.03 -22.34
CA TYR A 33 -6.60 9.97 -22.70
C TYR A 33 -7.02 9.23 -23.99
N PRO A 34 -7.04 9.91 -25.15
CA PRO A 34 -7.56 9.33 -26.40
C PRO A 34 -6.74 8.14 -26.93
N SER A 35 -5.57 7.86 -26.36
CA SER A 35 -4.67 6.77 -26.78
C SER A 35 -4.88 5.46 -26.01
N TRP A 36 -5.80 5.39 -25.03
CA TRP A 36 -6.07 4.15 -24.31
C TRP A 36 -6.70 3.08 -25.21
N GLN A 37 -6.14 1.87 -25.15
CA GLN A 37 -6.69 0.67 -25.82
C GLN A 37 -7.53 -0.20 -24.87
N THR A 38 -7.78 0.30 -23.68
CA THR A 38 -8.52 -0.38 -22.62
C THR A 38 -9.93 -0.76 -23.06
N ASN A 39 -10.34 -1.99 -22.80
CA ASN A 39 -11.71 -2.45 -23.08
C ASN A 39 -12.66 -1.99 -21.96
N PHE A 40 -13.21 -0.82 -22.06
CA PHE A 40 -14.11 -0.22 -21.05
C PHE A 40 -15.45 -0.96 -20.89
N ASN A 41 -15.79 -1.88 -21.79
CA ASN A 41 -17.00 -2.69 -21.65
C ASN A 41 -16.86 -3.80 -20.60
N LYS A 42 -15.63 -4.20 -20.27
CA LYS A 42 -15.32 -5.14 -19.19
C LYS A 42 -14.91 -4.37 -17.95
N ARG A 43 -15.74 -4.39 -16.93
CA ARG A 43 -15.47 -3.68 -15.67
C ARG A 43 -16.25 -4.26 -14.50
N THR A 44 -15.73 -4.09 -13.30
CA THR A 44 -16.36 -4.44 -12.01
C THR A 44 -16.80 -3.23 -11.21
N ILE A 45 -16.50 -2.02 -11.70
CA ILE A 45 -16.83 -0.75 -11.05
C ILE A 45 -17.66 0.14 -11.99
N ASP A 46 -18.32 1.15 -11.44
CA ASP A 46 -18.85 2.25 -12.24
C ASP A 46 -17.68 3.17 -12.65
N LEU A 47 -17.61 3.58 -13.92
CA LEU A 47 -16.54 4.45 -14.40
C LEU A 47 -16.60 5.86 -13.79
N SER A 48 -17.75 6.28 -13.25
CA SER A 48 -17.90 7.51 -12.48
C SER A 48 -17.11 7.52 -11.15
N GLU A 49 -16.69 6.34 -10.67
CA GLU A 49 -15.79 6.24 -9.52
C GLU A 49 -14.34 6.63 -9.86
N LEU A 50 -13.98 6.61 -11.15
CA LEU A 50 -12.67 7.03 -11.62
C LEU A 50 -12.61 8.55 -11.76
N MET A 51 -11.46 9.12 -11.41
CA MET A 51 -11.22 10.54 -11.54
C MET A 51 -9.77 10.82 -11.93
N SER A 52 -9.52 11.96 -12.57
CA SER A 52 -8.15 12.38 -12.87
C SER A 52 -7.43 12.81 -11.60
N GLY A 53 -6.22 12.27 -11.38
CA GLY A 53 -5.28 12.72 -10.35
C GLY A 53 -4.51 14.00 -10.74
N GLY A 54 -4.70 14.49 -11.97
CA GLY A 54 -4.00 15.64 -12.54
C GLY A 54 -2.94 15.25 -13.56
N PRO A 55 -1.91 14.46 -13.24
CA PRO A 55 -0.94 13.98 -14.23
C PRO A 55 -1.61 13.09 -15.29
N PRO A 56 -1.19 13.18 -16.57
CA PRO A 56 -1.65 12.25 -17.60
C PRO A 56 -1.04 10.85 -17.39
N LYS A 57 -1.43 9.88 -18.23
CA LYS A 57 -0.77 8.56 -18.31
C LYS A 57 0.74 8.73 -18.36
N ASP A 58 1.45 8.05 -17.46
CA ASP A 58 2.91 8.12 -17.27
C ASP A 58 3.46 9.52 -16.97
N GLY A 59 2.60 10.48 -16.60
CA GLY A 59 3.02 11.80 -16.11
C GLY A 59 3.82 11.70 -14.80
N ILE A 60 3.53 10.66 -13.99
CA ILE A 60 4.40 10.13 -12.95
C ILE A 60 5.05 8.88 -13.55
N PRO A 61 6.34 8.94 -13.94
CA PRO A 61 6.95 7.85 -14.68
C PRO A 61 7.30 6.67 -13.77
N ALA A 62 6.71 5.51 -14.02
CA ALA A 62 7.11 4.27 -13.34
C ALA A 62 8.55 3.88 -13.68
N ILE A 63 9.24 3.21 -12.75
CA ILE A 63 10.59 2.68 -12.96
C ILE A 63 10.47 1.28 -13.58
N PHE A 64 10.84 1.14 -14.85
CA PHE A 64 10.77 -0.13 -15.58
C PHE A 64 12.07 -0.93 -15.53
N THR A 65 13.19 -0.28 -15.26
CA THR A 65 14.51 -0.90 -15.22
C THR A 65 15.27 -0.39 -13.98
N PRO A 66 14.85 -0.81 -12.78
CA PRO A 66 15.44 -0.32 -11.54
C PRO A 66 16.91 -0.74 -11.44
N LYS A 67 17.77 0.20 -11.05
CA LYS A 67 19.15 -0.06 -10.69
C LYS A 67 19.27 -0.09 -9.18
N PHE A 68 20.19 -0.90 -8.70
CA PHE A 68 20.46 -1.05 -7.28
C PHE A 68 21.92 -0.76 -6.99
N GLU A 69 22.17 -0.29 -5.79
CA GLU A 69 23.48 0.02 -5.27
C GLU A 69 23.66 -0.60 -3.88
N THR A 70 24.86 -0.64 -3.39
CA THR A 70 25.17 -1.13 -2.06
C THR A 70 24.62 -0.18 -0.99
N GLN A 71 24.43 -0.69 0.22
CA GLN A 71 24.02 0.14 1.36
C GLN A 71 25.04 1.23 1.69
N ALA A 72 26.32 0.97 1.45
CA ALA A 72 27.38 1.95 1.66
C ALA A 72 27.24 3.13 0.68
N GLU A 73 27.01 2.86 -0.62
CA GLU A 73 26.77 3.88 -1.63
C GLU A 73 25.48 4.65 -1.36
N ALA A 74 24.42 3.96 -0.95
CA ALA A 74 23.14 4.60 -0.61
C ALA A 74 23.27 5.54 0.62
N SER A 75 24.13 5.21 1.59
CA SER A 75 24.37 6.03 2.78
C SER A 75 24.97 7.42 2.48
N ASP A 76 25.47 7.65 1.26
CA ASP A 76 25.93 8.98 0.84
C ASP A 76 24.78 9.98 0.59
N TRP A 77 23.53 9.48 0.49
CA TRP A 77 22.38 10.34 0.15
C TRP A 77 21.07 9.98 0.83
N LEU A 78 20.92 8.79 1.39
CA LEU A 78 19.75 8.32 2.12
C LEU A 78 20.06 8.31 3.61
N ASP A 79 19.31 9.11 4.39
CA ASP A 79 19.49 9.18 5.84
C ASP A 79 18.99 7.89 6.52
N ASP A 80 19.62 7.55 7.64
CA ASP A 80 19.31 6.35 8.43
C ASP A 80 17.86 6.25 8.88
N LYS A 81 17.17 7.38 9.06
CA LYS A 81 15.77 7.46 9.49
C LYS A 81 14.77 7.46 8.33
N GLU A 82 15.23 7.66 7.09
CA GLU A 82 14.31 7.69 5.95
C GLU A 82 13.62 6.34 5.75
N PRO A 83 12.29 6.36 5.47
CA PRO A 83 11.52 5.13 5.29
C PRO A 83 11.83 4.46 3.95
N VAL A 84 11.95 3.15 4.00
CA VAL A 84 12.11 2.28 2.82
C VAL A 84 11.08 1.15 2.86
N ILE A 85 10.58 0.73 1.70
CA ILE A 85 9.89 -0.55 1.58
C ILE A 85 10.96 -1.63 1.59
N ALA A 86 10.98 -2.45 2.63
CA ALA A 86 11.84 -3.61 2.75
C ALA A 86 11.12 -4.84 2.18
N LEU A 87 11.67 -5.40 1.12
CA LEU A 87 11.21 -6.62 0.49
C LEU A 87 12.26 -7.71 0.63
N GLU A 88 11.88 -8.85 1.21
CA GLU A 88 12.75 -10.02 1.30
C GLU A 88 12.04 -11.25 0.74
N ILE A 89 12.70 -11.96 -0.16
CA ILE A 89 12.22 -13.23 -0.76
C ILE A 89 13.37 -14.24 -0.67
N ASP A 90 13.17 -15.32 0.09
CA ASP A 90 14.09 -16.42 0.25
C ASP A 90 15.53 -15.98 0.59
N GLY A 91 15.66 -15.02 1.52
CA GLY A 91 16.94 -14.55 2.04
C GLY A 91 17.61 -13.45 1.21
N MET A 92 17.08 -13.10 0.04
CA MET A 92 17.51 -11.92 -0.72
C MET A 92 16.64 -10.73 -0.35
N ALA A 93 17.25 -9.59 -0.05
CA ALA A 93 16.53 -8.39 0.36
C ALA A 93 16.86 -7.17 -0.51
N LYS A 94 15.86 -6.36 -0.79
CA LYS A 94 15.96 -5.07 -1.45
C LYS A 94 15.20 -3.99 -0.67
N ALA A 95 15.78 -2.80 -0.61
CA ALA A 95 15.12 -1.61 -0.09
C ALA A 95 14.69 -0.70 -1.24
N TYR A 96 13.48 -0.18 -1.16
CA TYR A 96 12.94 0.81 -2.09
C TYR A 96 12.61 2.07 -1.29
N PRO A 97 13.49 3.10 -1.31
CA PRO A 97 13.30 4.33 -0.55
C PRO A 97 12.01 5.05 -0.96
N LEU A 98 11.19 5.46 0.02
CA LEU A 98 10.00 6.26 -0.26
C LEU A 98 10.38 7.62 -0.85
N SER A 99 11.55 8.16 -0.54
CA SER A 99 12.11 9.37 -1.16
C SER A 99 12.31 9.26 -2.69
N ILE A 100 12.36 8.03 -3.23
CA ILE A 100 12.32 7.78 -4.68
C ILE A 100 10.89 7.48 -5.12
N LEU A 101 10.18 6.56 -4.44
CA LEU A 101 8.86 6.12 -4.86
C LEU A 101 7.80 7.21 -4.81
N ILE A 102 7.93 8.22 -3.95
CA ILE A 102 7.03 9.38 -3.93
C ILE A 102 7.00 10.18 -5.26
N TRP A 103 8.00 9.99 -6.12
CA TRP A 103 8.15 10.62 -7.44
C TRP A 103 7.85 9.69 -8.61
N HIS A 104 7.76 8.38 -8.34
CA HIS A 104 7.62 7.35 -9.37
C HIS A 104 6.42 6.43 -9.14
N GLU A 105 5.94 6.34 -7.92
CA GLU A 105 4.83 5.52 -7.43
C GLU A 105 5.00 4.01 -7.70
N ILE A 106 5.67 3.61 -8.77
CA ILE A 106 5.82 2.20 -9.19
C ILE A 106 7.27 1.90 -9.58
N ALA A 107 7.79 0.77 -9.08
CA ALA A 107 9.00 0.12 -9.59
C ALA A 107 8.68 -1.33 -9.98
N ASN A 108 8.93 -1.66 -11.25
CA ASN A 108 8.83 -3.02 -11.78
C ASN A 108 10.19 -3.69 -11.64
N ASP A 109 10.27 -4.74 -10.84
CA ASP A 109 11.55 -5.39 -10.53
C ASP A 109 11.44 -6.92 -10.59
N LYS A 110 12.54 -7.58 -10.27
CA LYS A 110 12.65 -9.02 -10.06
C LYS A 110 13.56 -9.31 -8.87
N LEU A 111 13.04 -10.02 -7.87
CA LEU A 111 13.80 -10.43 -6.70
C LEU A 111 13.79 -11.94 -6.58
N ASN A 112 14.96 -12.55 -6.50
CA ASN A 112 15.15 -14.00 -6.46
C ASN A 112 14.31 -14.78 -7.50
N GLY A 113 14.25 -14.26 -8.73
CA GLY A 113 13.48 -14.87 -9.81
C GLY A 113 11.99 -14.54 -9.81
N VAL A 114 11.43 -13.95 -8.75
CA VAL A 114 10.04 -13.52 -8.67
C VAL A 114 9.91 -12.12 -9.26
N PRO A 115 9.10 -11.93 -10.31
CA PRO A 115 8.82 -10.61 -10.85
C PRO A 115 7.85 -9.87 -9.93
N VAL A 116 8.22 -8.67 -9.50
CA VAL A 116 7.43 -7.89 -8.54
C VAL A 116 7.09 -6.51 -9.08
N VAL A 117 5.93 -5.99 -8.68
CA VAL A 117 5.61 -4.57 -8.72
C VAL A 117 5.63 -4.04 -7.30
N VAL A 118 6.52 -3.10 -7.04
CA VAL A 118 6.61 -2.37 -5.77
C VAL A 118 5.97 -1.02 -5.99
N SER A 119 4.95 -0.72 -5.21
CA SER A 119 4.17 0.51 -5.39
C SER A 119 4.03 1.30 -4.09
N PHE A 120 3.93 2.62 -4.21
CA PHE A 120 3.63 3.53 -3.14
C PHE A 120 2.66 4.61 -3.62
N CYS A 121 1.45 4.65 -3.06
CA CYS A 121 0.51 5.75 -3.26
C CYS A 121 0.59 6.72 -2.07
N PRO A 122 1.17 7.91 -2.25
CA PRO A 122 1.29 8.88 -1.15
C PRO A 122 -0.05 9.31 -0.58
N LEU A 123 -1.09 9.40 -1.42
CA LEU A 123 -2.41 9.87 -1.02
C LEU A 123 -3.13 8.91 -0.05
N CYS A 124 -2.81 7.61 -0.10
CA CYS A 124 -3.36 6.57 0.77
C CYS A 124 -2.37 6.07 1.82
N TYR A 125 -1.12 6.53 1.75
CA TYR A 125 0.03 5.98 2.47
C TYR A 125 0.18 4.46 2.23
N SER A 126 -0.22 3.97 1.08
CA SER A 126 -0.21 2.54 0.76
C SER A 126 1.08 2.13 0.05
N ALA A 127 1.91 1.35 0.74
CA ALA A 127 3.11 0.73 0.20
C ALA A 127 2.85 -0.77 0.01
N ILE A 128 2.68 -1.20 -1.23
CA ILE A 128 2.21 -2.56 -1.53
C ILE A 128 3.12 -3.21 -2.58
N VAL A 129 3.42 -4.49 -2.37
CA VAL A 129 4.19 -5.30 -3.30
C VAL A 129 3.35 -6.47 -3.80
N TYR A 130 3.29 -6.65 -5.10
CA TYR A 130 2.61 -7.78 -5.73
C TYR A 130 3.54 -8.59 -6.61
N ASP A 131 3.27 -9.89 -6.73
CA ASP A 131 3.77 -10.72 -7.81
C ASP A 131 3.12 -10.28 -9.12
N ARG A 132 3.92 -10.00 -10.15
CA ARG A 132 3.41 -9.56 -11.45
C ARG A 132 2.92 -10.70 -12.36
N ARG A 133 3.09 -11.95 -11.95
CA ARG A 133 2.62 -13.11 -12.73
C ARG A 133 1.11 -13.24 -12.60
N VAL A 134 0.42 -13.08 -13.71
CA VAL A 134 -1.03 -13.16 -13.76
C VAL A 134 -1.48 -13.75 -15.08
N ASN A 135 -2.41 -14.72 -15.06
CA ASN A 135 -2.98 -15.37 -16.26
C ASN A 135 -1.94 -15.87 -17.28
N GLY A 136 -0.77 -16.33 -16.78
CA GLY A 136 0.31 -16.88 -17.62
C GLY A 136 1.20 -15.83 -18.29
N ILE A 137 1.03 -14.54 -17.98
CA ILE A 137 1.90 -13.44 -18.43
C ILE A 137 2.60 -12.76 -17.27
N GLU A 138 3.60 -11.95 -17.58
CA GLU A 138 4.42 -11.17 -16.63
C GLU A 138 4.41 -9.68 -17.07
N PRO A 139 3.29 -8.96 -16.90
CA PRO A 139 3.18 -7.58 -17.36
C PRO A 139 4.05 -6.64 -16.52
N HIS A 140 4.39 -5.48 -17.09
CA HIS A 140 4.86 -4.32 -16.34
C HIS A 140 3.68 -3.39 -16.05
N PHE A 141 3.76 -2.71 -14.90
CA PHE A 141 2.75 -1.76 -14.48
C PHE A 141 3.23 -0.32 -14.62
N GLY A 142 2.33 0.56 -15.02
CA GLY A 142 2.53 1.99 -15.13
C GLY A 142 1.48 2.78 -14.36
N VAL A 143 1.70 4.07 -14.19
CA VAL A 143 0.80 5.00 -13.52
C VAL A 143 -0.20 5.54 -14.53
N SER A 144 -1.49 5.29 -14.32
CA SER A 144 -2.53 5.71 -15.26
C SER A 144 -2.82 7.22 -15.21
N GLY A 145 -2.51 7.88 -14.09
CA GLY A 145 -2.95 9.24 -13.79
C GLY A 145 -4.39 9.32 -13.28
N LEU A 146 -5.05 8.17 -13.10
CA LEU A 146 -6.38 8.05 -12.55
C LEU A 146 -6.34 7.60 -11.09
N LEU A 147 -7.36 7.99 -10.35
CA LEU A 147 -7.59 7.61 -8.96
C LEU A 147 -8.99 7.01 -8.81
N ARG A 148 -9.17 6.14 -7.81
CA ARG A 148 -10.44 5.70 -7.27
C ARG A 148 -10.36 5.69 -5.75
N HIS A 149 -11.26 6.39 -5.07
CA HIS A 149 -11.21 6.59 -3.62
C HIS A 149 -9.88 7.19 -3.13
N SER A 150 -9.32 8.13 -3.90
CA SER A 150 -7.98 8.73 -3.68
C SER A 150 -6.80 7.78 -3.90
N ASP A 151 -7.02 6.51 -4.16
CA ASP A 151 -5.96 5.54 -4.42
C ASP A 151 -5.63 5.44 -5.91
N MET A 152 -4.35 5.23 -6.18
CA MET A 152 -3.78 5.15 -7.51
C MET A 152 -4.35 3.97 -8.31
N ILE A 153 -4.72 4.23 -9.56
CA ILE A 153 -5.00 3.19 -10.55
C ILE A 153 -3.74 2.93 -11.37
N MET A 154 -3.23 1.72 -11.28
CA MET A 154 -2.18 1.22 -12.16
C MET A 154 -2.77 0.75 -13.48
N TYR A 155 -1.95 0.66 -14.52
CA TYR A 155 -2.30 -0.06 -15.74
C TYR A 155 -1.23 -1.09 -16.10
N ASP A 156 -1.60 -2.21 -16.71
CA ASP A 156 -0.64 -3.14 -17.28
C ASP A 156 -0.30 -2.80 -18.73
N ASN A 157 0.95 -3.02 -19.12
CA ASN A 157 1.42 -2.71 -20.47
C ASN A 157 1.02 -3.73 -21.53
N ALA A 158 0.41 -4.86 -21.16
CA ALA A 158 0.04 -5.91 -22.09
C ALA A 158 -1.36 -5.70 -22.68
N THR A 159 -2.30 -5.21 -21.84
CA THR A 159 -3.71 -5.04 -22.22
C THR A 159 -4.24 -3.64 -21.93
N GLU A 160 -3.46 -2.80 -21.28
CA GLU A 160 -3.87 -1.51 -20.72
C GLU A 160 -5.09 -1.62 -19.79
N SER A 161 -5.30 -2.80 -19.15
CA SER A 161 -6.32 -2.95 -18.12
C SER A 161 -5.96 -2.13 -16.90
N TYR A 162 -6.98 -1.60 -16.20
CA TYR A 162 -6.81 -0.82 -14.99
C TYR A 162 -6.87 -1.73 -13.77
N TRP A 163 -5.93 -1.49 -12.85
CA TRP A 163 -5.74 -2.26 -11.64
C TRP A 163 -5.79 -1.34 -10.43
N GLN A 164 -6.62 -1.68 -9.45
CA GLN A 164 -6.63 -0.97 -8.18
C GLN A 164 -5.36 -1.30 -7.41
N GLN A 165 -4.53 -0.30 -7.13
CA GLN A 165 -3.27 -0.50 -6.41
C GLN A 165 -3.51 -1.08 -5.01
N PHE A 166 -4.56 -0.64 -4.34
CA PHE A 166 -4.89 -1.00 -2.96
C PHE A 166 -5.28 -2.49 -2.80
N THR A 167 -6.00 -3.05 -3.76
CA THR A 167 -6.54 -4.42 -3.68
C THR A 167 -5.83 -5.42 -4.59
N GLY A 168 -5.09 -4.94 -5.59
CA GLY A 168 -4.48 -5.77 -6.62
C GLY A 168 -5.46 -6.29 -7.68
N ASP A 169 -6.71 -5.84 -7.68
CA ASP A 169 -7.73 -6.33 -8.60
C ASP A 169 -7.68 -5.58 -9.94
N ALA A 170 -7.83 -6.31 -11.04
CA ALA A 170 -8.13 -5.75 -12.34
C ALA A 170 -9.60 -5.31 -12.39
N ILE A 171 -9.84 -4.00 -12.45
CA ILE A 171 -11.17 -3.41 -12.30
C ILE A 171 -11.81 -2.96 -13.62
N VAL A 172 -11.00 -2.66 -14.65
CA VAL A 172 -11.46 -2.31 -16.00
C VAL A 172 -10.51 -2.92 -17.03
N GLY A 173 -11.02 -3.48 -18.11
CA GLY A 173 -10.23 -4.00 -19.22
C GLY A 173 -10.28 -5.51 -19.38
N ASP A 174 -9.42 -6.05 -20.23
CA ASP A 174 -9.45 -7.47 -20.57
C ASP A 174 -9.00 -8.40 -19.45
N MET A 175 -8.30 -7.87 -18.43
CA MET A 175 -7.87 -8.60 -17.25
C MET A 175 -8.89 -8.62 -16.10
N VAL A 176 -10.07 -8.03 -16.27
CA VAL A 176 -11.13 -8.03 -15.25
C VAL A 176 -11.40 -9.42 -14.71
N GLY A 177 -11.41 -9.54 -13.38
CA GLY A 177 -11.54 -10.79 -12.63
C GLY A 177 -10.22 -11.43 -12.22
N ALA A 178 -9.07 -10.88 -12.66
CA ALA A 178 -7.77 -11.25 -12.14
C ALA A 178 -7.40 -10.41 -10.91
N THR A 179 -6.66 -11.01 -9.98
CA THR A 179 -6.11 -10.35 -8.78
C THR A 179 -4.63 -10.70 -8.67
N LEU A 180 -3.80 -9.70 -8.37
CA LEU A 180 -2.38 -9.88 -8.13
C LEU A 180 -2.16 -10.49 -6.73
N GLU A 181 -1.16 -11.37 -6.61
CA GLU A 181 -0.81 -11.93 -5.32
C GLU A 181 0.04 -10.95 -4.50
N LEU A 182 -0.45 -10.60 -3.31
CA LEU A 182 0.27 -9.75 -2.35
C LEU A 182 1.50 -10.47 -1.79
N ILE A 183 2.66 -9.82 -1.86
CA ILE A 183 3.91 -10.27 -1.25
C ILE A 183 4.15 -9.48 0.04
N PRO A 184 4.42 -10.13 1.19
CA PRO A 184 4.70 -9.43 2.44
C PRO A 184 5.90 -8.49 2.31
N SER A 185 5.70 -7.24 2.67
CA SER A 185 6.73 -6.20 2.74
C SER A 185 6.48 -5.33 3.98
N GLN A 186 7.43 -4.46 4.33
CA GLN A 186 7.31 -3.57 5.50
C GLN A 186 7.87 -2.20 5.15
N ILE A 187 7.28 -1.14 5.70
CA ILE A 187 7.93 0.17 5.77
C ILE A 187 8.78 0.18 7.04
N ILE A 188 10.08 0.29 6.88
CA ILE A 188 11.06 0.41 7.98
C ILE A 188 12.07 1.51 7.67
N SER A 189 12.84 1.96 8.67
CA SER A 189 13.91 2.91 8.40
C SER A 189 15.06 2.25 7.61
N PHE A 190 15.82 3.07 6.89
CA PHE A 190 17.01 2.58 6.19
C PHE A 190 18.02 1.96 7.15
N LYS A 191 18.17 2.51 8.37
CA LYS A 191 19.00 1.90 9.40
C LYS A 191 18.53 0.49 9.76
N GLN A 192 17.23 0.30 10.02
CA GLN A 192 16.66 -1.00 10.35
C GLN A 192 16.81 -2.00 9.20
N PHE A 193 16.71 -1.53 7.95
CA PHE A 193 16.99 -2.36 6.78
C PHE A 193 18.45 -2.83 6.76
N LYS A 194 19.42 -1.93 6.99
CA LYS A 194 20.86 -2.28 7.06
C LYS A 194 21.14 -3.32 8.15
N ASP A 195 20.55 -3.12 9.32
CA ASP A 195 20.73 -4.00 10.47
C ASP A 195 20.11 -5.40 10.23
N ALA A 196 18.93 -5.45 9.59
CA ALA A 196 18.23 -6.72 9.34
C ALA A 196 18.78 -7.51 8.14
N TYR A 197 19.29 -6.80 7.13
CA TYR A 197 19.70 -7.38 5.85
C TYR A 197 21.08 -6.88 5.41
N PRO A 198 22.19 -7.29 6.07
CA PRO A 198 23.54 -6.76 5.79
C PRO A 198 24.01 -6.90 4.33
N SER A 199 23.45 -7.87 3.59
CA SER A 199 23.76 -8.10 2.17
C SER A 199 22.69 -7.52 1.23
N GLY A 200 21.69 -6.83 1.77
CA GLY A 200 20.61 -6.21 1.00
C GLY A 200 21.14 -5.04 0.15
N VAL A 201 20.46 -4.79 -0.96
CA VAL A 201 20.76 -3.68 -1.87
C VAL A 201 19.62 -2.65 -1.87
N VAL A 202 19.92 -1.44 -2.32
CA VAL A 202 19.02 -0.29 -2.26
C VAL A 202 18.73 0.20 -3.67
N LEU A 203 17.48 0.54 -3.97
CA LEU A 203 17.10 1.17 -5.24
C LEU A 203 17.86 2.51 -5.37
N SER A 204 18.62 2.62 -6.45
CA SER A 204 19.45 3.79 -6.72
C SER A 204 18.65 4.97 -7.26
N LYS A 205 19.15 6.19 -7.00
CA LYS A 205 18.66 7.42 -7.64
C LYS A 205 18.86 7.46 -9.16
N GLU A 206 19.64 6.54 -9.72
CA GLU A 206 19.83 6.45 -11.18
C GLU A 206 18.63 5.81 -11.90
N THR A 207 17.47 6.43 -11.75
CA THR A 207 16.20 5.94 -12.33
C THR A 207 16.04 6.27 -13.81
N GLY A 208 16.93 7.08 -14.39
CA GLY A 208 16.78 7.65 -15.74
C GLY A 208 16.01 8.96 -15.79
N TYR A 209 15.46 9.42 -14.66
CA TYR A 209 14.70 10.66 -14.54
C TYR A 209 15.37 11.65 -13.59
N LYS A 210 15.16 12.93 -13.84
CA LYS A 210 15.61 14.01 -12.94
C LYS A 210 14.48 14.39 -12.01
N ARG A 211 14.58 13.98 -10.75
CA ARG A 211 13.64 14.31 -9.67
C ARG A 211 14.42 14.83 -8.45
N LYS A 212 13.71 15.52 -7.57
CA LYS A 212 14.29 16.04 -6.32
C LYS A 212 14.17 14.98 -5.21
N TYR A 213 14.86 13.84 -5.38
CA TYR A 213 14.83 12.77 -4.37
C TYR A 213 15.23 13.30 -3.00
N GLY A 214 14.54 12.81 -1.94
CA GLY A 214 14.65 13.34 -0.58
C GLY A 214 13.73 14.53 -0.28
N MET A 215 13.11 15.15 -1.32
CA MET A 215 12.08 16.17 -1.16
C MET A 215 10.70 15.56 -1.23
N ASN A 216 9.83 15.97 -0.30
CA ASN A 216 8.43 15.58 -0.25
C ASN A 216 7.57 16.61 -1.04
N PRO A 217 6.86 16.20 -2.11
CA PRO A 217 5.92 17.07 -2.80
C PRO A 217 4.55 17.19 -2.11
N TYR A 218 4.29 16.42 -1.05
CA TYR A 218 3.03 16.35 -0.30
C TYR A 218 3.18 16.87 1.15
N VAL A 219 3.89 17.99 1.34
CA VAL A 219 4.23 18.53 2.67
C VAL A 219 3.00 18.67 3.56
N GLY A 220 3.06 18.07 4.76
CA GLY A 220 1.99 18.11 5.76
C GLY A 220 0.76 17.26 5.40
N TYR A 221 0.83 16.40 4.38
CA TYR A 221 -0.33 15.59 3.99
C TYR A 221 -0.65 14.48 5.02
N ASP A 222 0.26 14.12 5.89
CA ASP A 222 0.04 13.18 6.98
C ASP A 222 -0.41 13.83 8.30
N ASP A 223 -0.88 15.09 8.24
CA ASP A 223 -1.62 15.69 9.36
C ASP A 223 -2.94 14.91 9.54
N ILE A 224 -3.18 14.47 10.77
CA ILE A 224 -4.30 13.58 11.13
C ILE A 224 -5.67 14.17 10.78
N ASP A 225 -5.79 15.51 10.83
CA ASP A 225 -7.03 16.25 10.53
C ASP A 225 -7.11 16.69 9.06
N GLN A 226 -6.12 16.36 8.25
CA GLN A 226 -6.10 16.71 6.83
C GLN A 226 -7.22 16.00 6.09
N LYS A 227 -7.95 16.74 5.25
CA LYS A 227 -8.95 16.12 4.37
C LYS A 227 -8.25 15.32 3.27
N PRO A 228 -8.69 14.08 3.02
CA PRO A 228 -8.16 13.27 1.94
C PRO A 228 -8.31 13.97 0.58
N PHE A 229 -7.22 14.07 -0.17
CA PHE A 229 -7.22 14.71 -1.48
C PHE A 229 -7.95 13.84 -2.51
N LEU A 230 -8.84 14.47 -3.30
CA LEU A 230 -9.61 13.78 -4.34
C LEU A 230 -10.43 12.56 -3.83
N TYR A 231 -10.91 12.64 -2.59
CA TYR A 231 -11.85 11.67 -2.02
C TYR A 231 -13.27 12.24 -2.06
N ARG A 232 -14.19 11.53 -2.72
CA ARG A 232 -15.57 12.03 -2.97
C ARG A 232 -16.62 11.35 -2.10
N ASN A 233 -16.28 10.26 -1.42
CA ASN A 233 -17.22 9.54 -0.56
C ASN A 233 -17.30 10.18 0.82
N ASP A 234 -18.33 9.79 1.58
CA ASP A 234 -18.39 10.10 3.00
C ASP A 234 -17.19 9.47 3.72
N ILE A 235 -16.59 10.24 4.62
CA ILE A 235 -15.45 9.78 5.42
C ILE A 235 -16.01 8.91 6.55
N ASP A 236 -15.40 7.76 6.77
CA ASP A 236 -15.68 6.94 7.93
C ASP A 236 -15.16 7.64 9.19
N GLU A 237 -16.05 8.00 10.10
CA GLU A 237 -15.75 8.81 11.28
C GLU A 237 -15.22 7.99 12.48
N ARG A 238 -15.04 6.68 12.34
CA ARG A 238 -14.52 5.82 13.42
C ARG A 238 -13.10 6.20 13.84
N LEU A 239 -12.29 6.74 12.92
CA LEU A 239 -10.96 7.31 13.17
C LEU A 239 -10.81 8.63 12.40
N PRO A 240 -9.87 9.51 12.82
CA PRO A 240 -9.47 10.63 11.99
C PRO A 240 -9.02 10.14 10.59
N PRO A 241 -9.31 10.87 9.50
CA PRO A 241 -9.13 10.34 8.14
C PRO A 241 -7.68 9.93 7.84
N ASN A 242 -6.71 10.73 8.25
CA ASN A 242 -5.29 10.45 8.03
C ASN A 242 -4.58 9.81 9.23
N GLU A 243 -5.34 9.29 10.21
CA GLU A 243 -4.77 8.37 11.20
C GLU A 243 -4.14 7.19 10.46
N LYS A 244 -2.87 6.89 10.73
CA LYS A 244 -2.23 5.69 10.21
C LYS A 244 -2.74 4.46 10.94
N VAL A 245 -2.99 3.41 10.19
CA VAL A 245 -3.39 2.11 10.73
C VAL A 245 -2.50 1.02 10.18
N ILE A 246 -2.08 0.10 11.04
CA ILE A 246 -1.53 -1.19 10.61
C ILE A 246 -2.73 -2.06 10.32
N ALA A 247 -2.92 -2.46 9.06
CA ALA A 247 -4.11 -3.21 8.68
C ALA A 247 -3.77 -4.58 8.11
N ILE A 248 -4.59 -5.55 8.46
CA ILE A 248 -4.44 -6.96 8.10
C ILE A 248 -5.76 -7.55 7.61
N MET A 249 -5.63 -8.62 6.82
CA MET A 249 -6.72 -9.54 6.49
C MET A 249 -6.27 -10.97 6.74
N ILE A 250 -6.97 -11.68 7.60
CA ILE A 250 -6.70 -13.09 7.92
C ILE A 250 -8.02 -13.86 7.92
N ASN A 251 -8.16 -14.85 7.03
CA ASN A 251 -9.36 -15.69 6.94
C ASN A 251 -10.66 -14.85 6.86
N ASP A 252 -10.69 -13.86 5.97
CA ASP A 252 -11.81 -12.93 5.75
C ASP A 252 -12.14 -12.01 6.95
N VAL A 253 -11.33 -11.98 7.99
CA VAL A 253 -11.41 -11.01 9.07
C VAL A 253 -10.45 -9.86 8.78
N TYR A 254 -10.99 -8.64 8.68
CA TYR A 254 -10.23 -7.41 8.51
C TYR A 254 -10.06 -6.73 9.86
N LYS A 255 -8.83 -6.36 10.21
CA LYS A 255 -8.56 -5.65 11.46
C LYS A 255 -7.52 -4.55 11.26
N ALA A 256 -7.75 -3.43 11.92
CA ALA A 256 -6.89 -2.24 11.88
C ALA A 256 -6.42 -1.90 13.30
N TYR A 257 -5.14 -1.60 13.43
CA TYR A 257 -4.49 -1.17 14.67
C TYR A 257 -4.02 0.28 14.49
N PRO A 258 -4.70 1.27 15.14
CA PRO A 258 -4.33 2.67 15.01
C PRO A 258 -2.92 2.95 15.54
N TYR A 259 -2.18 3.81 14.85
CA TYR A 259 -0.85 4.22 15.30
C TYR A 259 -0.89 4.96 16.63
N SER A 260 -1.95 5.75 16.89
CA SER A 260 -2.18 6.38 18.19
C SER A 260 -2.16 5.40 19.37
N ILE A 261 -2.51 4.14 19.13
CA ILE A 261 -2.44 3.08 20.15
C ILE A 261 -1.10 2.34 20.05
N THR A 262 -0.70 1.93 18.85
CA THR A 262 0.46 1.05 18.70
C THR A 262 1.78 1.72 19.05
N VAL A 263 1.88 3.05 18.90
CA VAL A 263 3.06 3.83 19.30
C VAL A 263 3.29 3.84 20.81
N GLU A 264 2.21 3.76 21.59
CA GLU A 264 2.27 3.71 23.05
C GLU A 264 2.49 2.30 23.58
N GLU A 265 1.82 1.32 22.96
CA GLU A 265 1.90 -0.08 23.41
C GLU A 265 3.15 -0.80 22.88
N HIS A 266 3.69 -0.41 21.75
CA HIS A 266 4.80 -1.05 21.02
C HIS A 266 4.53 -2.50 20.61
N ILE A 267 3.72 -3.24 21.36
CA ILE A 267 3.39 -4.65 21.11
C ILE A 267 1.92 -4.88 21.40
N ILE A 268 1.19 -5.36 20.41
CA ILE A 268 -0.16 -5.88 20.59
C ILE A 268 -0.15 -7.37 20.25
N MET A 269 -0.59 -8.19 21.20
CA MET A 269 -0.80 -9.63 21.00
C MET A 269 -2.28 -9.89 20.82
N ASP A 270 -2.66 -10.43 19.67
CA ASP A 270 -4.06 -10.64 19.32
C ASP A 270 -4.28 -12.00 18.64
N ASP A 271 -5.53 -12.40 18.53
CA ASP A 271 -5.99 -13.60 17.83
C ASP A 271 -6.99 -13.15 16.74
N VAL A 272 -6.57 -13.16 15.45
CA VAL A 272 -7.37 -12.72 14.32
C VAL A 272 -7.57 -13.86 13.34
N GLY A 273 -8.82 -14.14 12.97
CA GLY A 273 -9.14 -15.24 12.07
C GLY A 273 -8.57 -16.60 12.53
N SER A 274 -8.48 -16.82 13.85
CA SER A 274 -7.88 -18.01 14.50
C SER A 274 -6.34 -18.09 14.36
N VAL A 275 -5.68 -17.03 13.95
CA VAL A 275 -4.20 -16.93 13.91
C VAL A 275 -3.73 -16.07 15.07
N LYS A 276 -2.79 -16.59 15.86
CA LYS A 276 -2.15 -15.86 16.95
C LYS A 276 -1.09 -14.93 16.40
N ILE A 277 -1.29 -13.62 16.52
CA ILE A 277 -0.39 -12.62 15.97
C ILE A 277 0.27 -11.76 17.04
N ALA A 278 1.40 -11.17 16.68
CA ALA A 278 2.02 -10.06 17.38
C ALA A 278 2.17 -8.91 16.40
N VAL A 279 1.63 -7.74 16.75
CA VAL A 279 1.85 -6.47 16.04
C VAL A 279 2.99 -5.77 16.77
N PHE A 280 4.05 -5.46 16.04
CA PHE A 280 5.20 -4.72 16.54
C PHE A 280 5.17 -3.29 16.00
N HIS A 281 5.46 -2.32 16.87
CA HIS A 281 5.69 -0.94 16.52
C HIS A 281 6.99 -0.47 17.22
N GLY A 282 8.02 -0.21 16.44
CA GLY A 282 9.33 0.24 16.94
C GLY A 282 9.70 1.60 16.37
N GLU A 283 10.46 2.37 17.13
CA GLU A 283 11.01 3.66 16.71
C GLU A 283 12.03 3.49 15.57
N GLY A 284 12.33 4.59 14.86
CA GLY A 284 13.45 4.69 13.93
C GLY A 284 13.13 5.20 12.54
N ALA A 285 11.85 5.27 12.13
CA ALA A 285 11.46 5.79 10.82
C ALA A 285 10.71 7.12 10.93
N VAL A 286 11.06 8.06 10.07
CA VAL A 286 10.34 9.34 9.93
C VAL A 286 9.24 9.23 8.88
N SER A 287 8.29 10.17 8.90
CA SER A 287 7.24 10.26 7.88
C SER A 287 7.81 10.65 6.52
N ALA A 288 7.28 10.06 5.46
CA ALA A 288 7.58 10.50 4.09
C ALA A 288 6.76 11.74 3.66
N LEU A 289 5.72 12.15 4.42
CA LEU A 289 4.71 13.11 4.00
C LEU A 289 4.57 14.35 4.91
N ASP A 290 5.44 14.50 5.93
CA ASP A 290 5.38 15.59 6.90
C ASP A 290 6.18 16.82 6.44
N ASP A 291 7.50 16.85 6.62
CA ASP A 291 8.34 17.98 6.25
C ASP A 291 8.68 18.00 4.76
N GLN A 292 9.12 19.15 4.26
CA GLN A 292 9.59 19.32 2.88
C GLN A 292 10.83 18.45 2.58
N ILE A 293 11.67 18.23 3.55
CA ILE A 293 12.85 17.36 3.45
C ILE A 293 12.58 16.14 4.34
N ILE A 294 12.44 14.98 3.73
CA ILE A 294 11.91 13.76 4.39
C ILE A 294 12.65 13.44 5.69
N TYR A 295 13.98 13.52 5.74
CA TYR A 295 14.72 13.18 6.95
C TYR A 295 14.53 14.14 8.14
N TYR A 296 13.94 15.32 7.92
CA TYR A 296 13.56 16.25 9.00
C TYR A 296 12.13 16.01 9.52
N SER A 297 11.40 15.13 8.88
CA SER A 297 10.02 14.83 9.26
C SER A 297 9.93 14.24 10.67
N LYS A 298 8.71 14.31 11.23
CA LYS A 298 8.40 13.70 12.53
C LYS A 298 8.63 12.20 12.51
N GLU A 299 9.06 11.68 13.67
CA GLU A 299 9.14 10.23 13.91
C GLU A 299 7.75 9.62 13.86
N VAL A 300 7.59 8.50 13.15
CA VAL A 300 6.33 7.76 13.05
C VAL A 300 6.52 6.27 13.33
N GLY A 301 7.75 5.82 13.47
CA GLY A 301 8.07 4.43 13.72
C GLY A 301 7.98 3.52 12.49
N SER A 302 8.23 2.26 12.76
CA SER A 302 8.19 1.14 11.83
C SER A 302 7.32 0.03 12.39
N THR A 303 6.64 -0.71 11.54
CA THR A 303 5.68 -1.71 11.96
C THR A 303 5.97 -3.09 11.40
N GLY A 304 5.45 -4.12 12.05
CA GLY A 304 5.49 -5.48 11.56
C GLY A 304 4.43 -6.35 12.22
N VAL A 305 3.85 -7.27 11.45
CA VAL A 305 2.87 -8.21 11.97
C VAL A 305 3.34 -9.64 11.73
N PHE A 306 3.32 -10.43 12.77
CA PHE A 306 3.90 -11.77 12.77
C PHE A 306 2.99 -12.80 13.42
N ASN A 307 3.03 -14.03 12.89
CA ASN A 307 2.52 -15.18 13.63
C ASN A 307 3.43 -15.43 14.83
N ARG A 308 2.87 -15.41 16.04
CA ARG A 308 3.62 -15.60 17.28
C ARG A 308 3.73 -17.06 17.74
N VAL A 309 3.37 -18.00 16.87
CA VAL A 309 3.62 -19.43 17.11
C VAL A 309 4.92 -19.83 16.44
N LEU A 310 5.89 -20.27 17.21
CA LEU A 310 7.20 -20.72 16.74
C LEU A 310 7.57 -22.02 17.46
N ASP A 311 7.95 -23.07 16.71
CA ASP A 311 8.31 -24.40 17.24
C ASP A 311 7.24 -24.91 18.22
N ASP A 312 5.97 -24.88 17.82
CA ASP A 312 4.79 -25.29 18.61
C ASP A 312 4.56 -24.52 19.93
N LYS A 313 5.28 -23.42 20.13
CA LYS A 313 5.11 -22.52 21.28
C LYS A 313 4.47 -21.22 20.85
N THR A 314 3.47 -20.78 21.61
CA THR A 314 2.92 -19.44 21.48
C THR A 314 3.80 -18.48 22.27
N LEU A 315 4.48 -17.57 21.56
CA LEU A 315 5.34 -16.58 22.20
C LEU A 315 4.53 -15.37 22.67
N THR A 316 5.01 -14.78 23.77
CA THR A 316 4.58 -13.49 24.28
C THR A 316 5.77 -12.54 24.32
N PHE A 317 5.54 -11.25 24.15
CA PHE A 317 6.63 -10.30 23.94
C PHE A 317 6.55 -9.12 24.91
N LYS A 318 7.69 -8.51 25.17
CA LYS A 318 7.85 -7.18 25.78
C LYS A 318 8.79 -6.33 24.93
N TYR A 319 8.61 -5.02 24.99
CA TYR A 319 9.46 -4.04 24.32
C TYR A 319 10.42 -3.41 25.35
N ASP A 320 11.67 -3.29 24.99
CA ASP A 320 12.69 -2.64 25.80
C ASP A 320 13.85 -2.16 24.91
N ASP A 321 14.32 -0.93 25.13
CA ASP A 321 15.47 -0.32 24.44
C ASP A 321 15.48 -0.51 22.92
N GLY A 322 14.33 -0.26 22.27
CA GLY A 322 14.18 -0.32 20.80
C GLY A 322 14.04 -1.73 20.22
N TYR A 323 13.92 -2.76 21.06
CA TYR A 323 13.84 -4.16 20.65
C TYR A 323 12.70 -4.91 21.32
N PHE A 324 12.35 -6.04 20.72
CA PHE A 324 11.33 -6.95 21.23
C PHE A 324 11.98 -8.16 21.87
N TYR A 325 11.45 -8.64 22.98
CA TYR A 325 11.97 -9.80 23.69
C TYR A 325 10.85 -10.78 23.93
N ASP A 326 11.00 -12.07 23.55
CA ASP A 326 10.05 -13.09 23.99
C ASP A 326 10.22 -13.42 25.46
N ASN A 327 9.10 -13.61 26.17
CA ASN A 327 9.12 -13.91 27.58
C ASN A 327 9.50 -15.38 27.87
N GLU A 328 9.34 -16.27 26.89
CA GLU A 328 9.57 -17.72 27.03
C GLU A 328 11.05 -18.06 27.06
N THR A 329 11.89 -17.30 26.34
CA THR A 329 13.34 -17.58 26.27
C THR A 329 14.21 -16.35 26.53
N GLY A 330 13.63 -15.15 26.53
CA GLY A 330 14.36 -13.90 26.61
C GLY A 330 15.18 -13.58 25.37
N SER A 331 14.90 -14.22 24.23
CA SER A 331 15.57 -13.91 22.97
C SER A 331 15.17 -12.52 22.49
N LYS A 332 16.13 -11.84 21.87
CA LYS A 332 15.98 -10.48 21.35
C LYS A 332 15.60 -10.52 19.87
N TRP A 333 14.57 -9.76 19.52
CA TRP A 333 14.01 -9.69 18.16
C TRP A 333 14.05 -8.27 17.63
N ASN A 334 14.28 -8.13 16.34
CA ASN A 334 14.18 -6.84 15.67
C ASN A 334 12.79 -6.62 15.04
N ILE A 335 12.56 -5.43 14.51
CA ILE A 335 11.28 -5.03 13.88
C ILE A 335 10.86 -5.90 12.67
N THR A 336 11.78 -6.61 12.06
CA THR A 336 11.49 -7.51 10.92
C THR A 336 11.15 -8.93 11.36
N GLY A 337 10.99 -9.17 12.69
CA GLY A 337 10.67 -10.48 13.24
C GLY A 337 11.82 -11.48 13.21
N ASN A 338 13.07 -11.01 13.11
CA ASN A 338 14.26 -11.86 13.18
C ASN A 338 14.80 -11.88 14.60
N ALA A 339 15.06 -13.07 15.15
CA ALA A 339 15.76 -13.23 16.42
C ALA A 339 17.27 -12.97 16.23
N ILE A 340 17.77 -11.93 16.87
CA ILE A 340 19.16 -11.45 16.74
C ILE A 340 20.07 -11.94 17.87
N GLU A 341 19.49 -12.25 19.04
CA GLU A 341 20.21 -12.77 20.20
C GLU A 341 19.37 -13.82 20.95
N GLY A 342 19.98 -14.59 21.85
CA GLY A 342 19.33 -15.56 22.71
C GLY A 342 19.14 -16.95 22.10
N ALA A 343 18.26 -17.75 22.68
CA ALA A 343 18.03 -19.13 22.30
C ALA A 343 17.44 -19.30 20.90
N TYR A 344 16.71 -18.30 20.42
CA TYR A 344 16.10 -18.28 19.06
C TYR A 344 16.95 -17.56 18.02
N ARG A 345 18.19 -17.16 18.35
CA ARG A 345 19.07 -16.46 17.39
C ARG A 345 19.09 -17.14 16.02
N GLY A 346 18.83 -16.39 14.95
CA GLY A 346 18.75 -16.86 13.58
C GLY A 346 17.40 -17.41 13.14
N LYS A 347 16.42 -17.55 14.06
CA LYS A 347 15.03 -17.87 13.72
C LYS A 347 14.28 -16.62 13.28
N LYS A 348 13.18 -16.83 12.55
CA LYS A 348 12.28 -15.79 12.08
C LYS A 348 10.85 -16.13 12.49
N LEU A 349 10.08 -15.13 12.89
CA LEU A 349 8.64 -15.23 12.99
C LEU A 349 8.02 -15.29 11.60
N GLY A 350 6.92 -16.04 11.47
CA GLY A 350 6.16 -16.06 10.22
C GLY A 350 5.51 -14.71 9.96
N ARG A 351 5.82 -14.08 8.83
CA ARG A 351 5.23 -12.78 8.46
C ARG A 351 3.75 -12.92 8.13
N ILE A 352 2.95 -12.01 8.63
CA ILE A 352 1.55 -11.81 8.23
C ILE A 352 1.52 -10.73 7.14
N LYS A 353 0.73 -10.95 6.08
CA LYS A 353 0.45 -9.92 5.07
C LYS A 353 -0.25 -8.74 5.76
N HIS A 354 0.39 -7.60 5.79
CA HIS A 354 -0.10 -6.36 6.38
C HIS A 354 0.41 -5.17 5.59
N GLY A 355 -0.12 -4.00 5.88
CA GLY A 355 0.38 -2.74 5.38
C GLY A 355 0.01 -1.59 6.30
N ASP A 356 0.66 -0.46 6.06
CA ASP A 356 0.39 0.80 6.75
C ASP A 356 -0.41 1.68 5.79
N TYR A 357 -1.54 2.21 6.27
CA TYR A 357 -2.49 2.96 5.46
C TYR A 357 -3.04 4.15 6.23
N PHE A 358 -3.53 5.16 5.52
CA PHE A 358 -4.45 6.09 6.14
C PHE A 358 -5.81 5.42 6.36
N ALA A 359 -6.46 5.71 7.49
CA ALA A 359 -7.71 5.09 7.90
C ALA A 359 -8.82 5.25 6.84
N PHE A 360 -8.97 6.47 6.27
CA PHE A 360 -9.96 6.71 5.23
C PHE A 360 -9.78 5.79 4.02
N ALA A 361 -8.53 5.54 3.62
CA ALA A 361 -8.23 4.72 2.46
C ALA A 361 -8.52 3.25 2.74
N TRP A 362 -8.14 2.76 3.92
CA TRP A 362 -8.45 1.38 4.32
C TRP A 362 -9.94 1.13 4.39
N PHE A 363 -10.69 2.01 5.07
CA PHE A 363 -12.15 1.84 5.22
C PHE A 363 -12.94 2.04 3.92
N ALA A 364 -12.41 2.81 2.96
CA ALA A 364 -13.03 2.93 1.65
C ALA A 364 -13.08 1.60 0.88
N PHE A 365 -12.12 0.72 1.10
CA PHE A 365 -12.05 -0.60 0.48
C PHE A 365 -12.46 -1.75 1.40
N ARG A 366 -12.48 -1.53 2.72
CA ARG A 366 -12.78 -2.52 3.76
C ARG A 366 -13.63 -1.91 4.89
N PRO A 367 -14.87 -1.50 4.60
CA PRO A 367 -15.72 -0.81 5.59
C PRO A 367 -16.10 -1.70 6.78
N GLU A 368 -16.06 -3.03 6.62
CA GLU A 368 -16.35 -4.03 7.64
C GLU A 368 -15.22 -4.27 8.65
N THR A 369 -14.11 -3.52 8.53
CA THR A 369 -12.93 -3.69 9.38
C THR A 369 -13.25 -3.45 10.86
N GLU A 370 -12.77 -4.38 11.70
CA GLU A 370 -12.69 -4.21 13.15
C GLU A 370 -11.53 -3.28 13.50
N ILE A 371 -11.75 -2.35 14.43
CA ILE A 371 -10.69 -1.49 14.95
C ILE A 371 -10.25 -2.06 16.30
N TYR A 372 -8.94 -2.16 16.50
CA TYR A 372 -8.39 -2.50 17.80
C TYR A 372 -8.61 -1.34 18.78
N GLU A 373 -9.17 -1.65 19.94
CA GLU A 373 -9.41 -0.75 21.06
C GLU A 373 -8.64 -1.27 22.28
N GLN A 374 -8.16 -0.36 23.15
CA GLN A 374 -7.46 -0.70 24.40
C GLN A 374 -8.39 -1.31 25.42
#